data_066f2cef5c3b31e2bdac2c9ee1af7569
#
_entry.id   066f2cef5c3b31e2bdac2c9ee1af7569
#
_cell.length_a   1.000
_cell.length_b   1.000
_cell.length_c   1.000
_cell.angle_alpha   90.00
_cell.angle_beta   90.00
_cell.angle_gamma   90.00
#
_symmetry.space_group_name_H-M   'P 1'
#
loop_
_entity.id
_entity.type
_entity.pdbx_description
1 polymer ?
#
loop_
_entity_poly.entity_id
_entity_poly.type
_entity_poly.pdbx_seq_one_letter_code
_entity_poly.pdbx_strand_id
1 'polypeptide(L)'
;MYPAHKIYGKEYPNNKYLQKAEAKLKREQKKLSRKKKGSANWEKQRIKVARCHEKVTNKRKDALHKLSSTLVKENQIICVEDLNVKGMVCNHNLAKSISDASWGEFFRQLDYKSSWAERVVVKIPTFYPSSQTCSCCGY
;
A
#
# COMPACT_ATOMS: atom_id res chain seq x y z
N MET A 1 -10.80 -10.66 5.66
CA MET A 1 -11.19 -9.43 4.93
C MET A 1 -10.57 -8.27 5.71
N TYR A 2 -9.48 -7.65 5.23
CA TYR A 2 -8.88 -6.53 5.93
C TYR A 2 -9.77 -5.31 5.74
N PRO A 3 -10.20 -4.69 6.85
CA PRO A 3 -11.04 -3.51 6.79
C PRO A 3 -10.31 -2.33 6.15
N ALA A 4 -11.09 -1.43 5.59
CA ALA A 4 -10.65 -0.11 5.23
C ALA A 4 -9.94 0.56 6.42
N HIS A 5 -8.89 1.31 6.17
CA HIS A 5 -8.19 2.03 7.25
C HIS A 5 -9.15 3.07 7.84
N LYS A 6 -9.45 2.95 9.13
CA LYS A 6 -10.18 3.98 9.86
C LYS A 6 -9.20 4.99 10.41
N ILE A 7 -9.30 6.22 9.94
CA ILE A 7 -8.54 7.35 10.47
C ILE A 7 -9.56 8.40 10.88
N TYR A 8 -9.66 8.70 12.16
CA TYR A 8 -10.66 9.64 12.73
C TYR A 8 -12.11 9.35 12.30
N GLY A 9 -12.51 8.08 12.28
CA GLY A 9 -13.86 7.69 11.87
C GLY A 9 -14.13 7.69 10.36
N LYS A 10 -13.24 8.24 9.53
CA LYS A 10 -13.31 8.12 8.07
C LYS A 10 -12.71 6.81 7.59
N GLU A 11 -13.44 6.08 6.77
CA GLU A 11 -12.95 4.85 6.15
C GLU A 11 -12.31 5.15 4.80
N TYR A 12 -11.04 4.76 4.64
CA TYR A 12 -10.34 4.84 3.36
C TYR A 12 -10.34 3.44 2.71
N PRO A 13 -11.04 3.26 1.58
CA PRO A 13 -11.19 1.95 0.97
C PRO A 13 -9.86 1.41 0.45
N ASN A 14 -9.57 0.16 0.76
CA ASN A 14 -8.49 -0.55 0.08
C ASN A 14 -8.94 -0.85 -1.36
N ASN A 15 -8.39 -0.11 -2.31
CA ASN A 15 -8.77 -0.19 -3.72
C ASN A 15 -8.38 -1.49 -4.43
N LYS A 16 -7.60 -2.37 -3.77
CA LYS A 16 -7.20 -3.70 -4.28
C LYS A 16 -6.71 -3.64 -5.74
N TYR A 17 -5.83 -2.70 -6.03
CA TYR A 17 -5.35 -2.43 -7.39
C TYR A 17 -4.74 -3.65 -8.06
N LEU A 18 -3.96 -4.44 -7.31
CA LEU A 18 -3.36 -5.67 -7.81
C LEU A 18 -4.43 -6.70 -8.14
N GLN A 19 -5.41 -6.91 -7.26
CA GLN A 19 -6.49 -7.88 -7.50
C GLN A 19 -7.31 -7.53 -8.75
N LYS A 20 -7.66 -6.25 -8.92
CA LYS A 20 -8.39 -5.79 -10.11
C LYS A 20 -7.61 -5.97 -11.41
N ALA A 21 -6.29 -5.86 -11.37
CA ALA A 21 -5.42 -6.01 -12.53
C ALA A 21 -4.95 -7.45 -12.77
N GLU A 22 -5.10 -8.33 -11.79
CA GLU A 22 -4.52 -9.68 -11.79
C GLU A 22 -5.00 -10.54 -12.98
N ALA A 23 -6.27 -10.53 -13.26
CA ALA A 23 -6.84 -11.30 -14.38
C ALA A 23 -6.19 -10.91 -15.72
N LYS A 24 -6.01 -9.60 -15.95
CA LYS A 24 -5.35 -9.10 -17.14
C LYS A 24 -3.87 -9.47 -17.15
N LEU A 25 -3.17 -9.28 -16.05
CA LEU A 25 -1.76 -9.60 -15.90
C LEU A 25 -1.52 -11.09 -16.14
N LYS A 26 -2.28 -11.98 -15.50
CA LYS A 26 -2.20 -13.43 -15.67
C LYS A 26 -2.39 -13.85 -17.13
N ARG A 27 -3.36 -13.23 -17.83
CA ARG A 27 -3.59 -13.48 -19.26
C ARG A 27 -2.38 -13.05 -20.11
N GLU A 28 -1.81 -11.88 -19.87
CA GLU A 28 -0.65 -11.39 -20.63
C GLU A 28 0.62 -12.18 -20.32
N GLN A 29 0.82 -12.61 -19.07
CA GLN A 29 1.91 -13.52 -18.69
C GLN A 29 1.79 -14.89 -19.36
N LYS A 30 0.56 -15.47 -19.42
CA LYS A 30 0.33 -16.73 -20.13
C LYS A 30 0.61 -16.62 -21.63
N LYS A 31 0.34 -15.46 -22.25
CA LYS A 31 0.72 -15.21 -23.66
C LYS A 31 2.24 -15.12 -23.82
N LEU A 32 2.93 -14.51 -22.85
CA LEU A 32 4.38 -14.38 -22.87
C LEU A 32 5.08 -15.75 -22.76
N SER A 33 4.62 -16.61 -21.86
CA SER A 33 5.22 -17.94 -21.64
C SER A 33 5.11 -18.87 -22.85
N ARG A 34 4.13 -18.63 -23.75
CA ARG A 34 3.93 -19.42 -24.98
C ARG A 34 4.78 -18.97 -26.15
N LYS A 35 5.55 -17.88 -25.99
CA LYS A 35 6.39 -17.32 -27.07
C LYS A 35 7.83 -17.76 -26.92
N LYS A 36 8.52 -17.97 -28.04
CA LYS A 36 9.97 -18.26 -28.04
C LYS A 36 10.74 -17.10 -27.45
N LYS A 37 11.45 -17.34 -26.35
CA LYS A 37 12.27 -16.36 -25.65
C LYS A 37 13.28 -15.73 -26.62
N GLY A 38 13.42 -14.41 -26.58
CA GLY A 38 14.33 -13.64 -27.44
C GLY A 38 13.77 -13.32 -28.83
N SER A 39 12.58 -13.82 -29.22
CA SER A 39 11.95 -13.44 -30.48
C SER A 39 11.35 -12.03 -30.41
N ALA A 40 11.24 -11.32 -31.55
CA ALA A 40 10.60 -10.01 -31.63
C ALA A 40 9.18 -10.00 -31.04
N ASN A 41 8.43 -11.09 -31.24
CA ASN A 41 7.09 -11.26 -30.68
C ASN A 41 7.10 -11.48 -29.16
N TRP A 42 8.14 -12.09 -28.62
CA TRP A 42 8.32 -12.23 -27.18
C TRP A 42 8.63 -10.87 -26.54
N GLU A 43 9.52 -10.09 -27.14
CA GLU A 43 9.86 -8.73 -26.67
C GLU A 43 8.64 -7.80 -26.66
N LYS A 44 7.85 -7.79 -27.74
CA LYS A 44 6.59 -7.03 -27.78
C LYS A 44 5.64 -7.43 -26.67
N GLN A 45 5.56 -8.73 -26.35
CA GLN A 45 4.70 -9.22 -25.29
C GLN A 45 5.25 -8.90 -23.89
N ARG A 46 6.58 -8.98 -23.70
CA ARG A 46 7.28 -8.58 -22.45
C ARG A 46 6.96 -7.15 -22.08
N ILE A 47 7.02 -6.24 -23.06
CA ILE A 47 6.66 -4.82 -22.87
C ILE A 47 5.19 -4.67 -22.43
N LYS A 48 4.26 -5.45 -23.00
CA LYS A 48 2.84 -5.43 -22.57
C LYS A 48 2.68 -5.86 -21.12
N VAL A 49 3.39 -6.90 -20.69
CA VAL A 49 3.39 -7.35 -19.29
C VAL A 49 3.96 -6.27 -18.38
N ALA A 50 5.11 -5.68 -18.73
CA ALA A 50 5.74 -4.59 -17.98
C ALA A 50 4.78 -3.40 -17.82
N ARG A 51 4.11 -2.97 -18.88
CA ARG A 51 3.10 -1.89 -18.83
C ARG A 51 1.90 -2.23 -17.94
N CYS A 52 1.51 -3.50 -17.81
CA CYS A 52 0.48 -3.89 -16.86
C CYS A 52 0.93 -3.70 -15.41
N HIS A 53 2.16 -4.09 -15.07
CA HIS A 53 2.74 -3.86 -13.75
C HIS A 53 2.89 -2.36 -13.45
N GLU A 54 3.42 -1.59 -14.39
CA GLU A 54 3.57 -0.15 -14.26
C GLU A 54 2.23 0.55 -13.95
N LYS A 55 1.17 0.21 -14.66
CA LYS A 55 -0.17 0.77 -14.41
C LYS A 55 -0.67 0.48 -13.00
N VAL A 56 -0.43 -0.72 -12.46
CA VAL A 56 -0.80 -1.06 -11.08
C VAL A 56 0.00 -0.23 -10.10
N THR A 57 1.32 -0.16 -10.30
CA THR A 57 2.23 0.61 -9.45
C THR A 57 1.87 2.10 -9.44
N ASN A 58 1.61 2.69 -10.60
CA ASN A 58 1.27 4.10 -10.72
C ASN A 58 -0.07 4.43 -10.04
N LYS A 59 -1.10 3.59 -10.23
CA LYS A 59 -2.38 3.77 -9.52
C LYS A 59 -2.24 3.68 -8.01
N ARG A 60 -1.42 2.74 -7.52
CA ARG A 60 -1.14 2.60 -6.09
C ARG A 60 -0.41 3.84 -5.56
N LYS A 61 0.65 4.26 -6.22
CA LYS A 61 1.39 5.47 -5.84
C LYS A 61 0.49 6.71 -5.81
N ASP A 62 -0.32 6.93 -6.84
CA ASP A 62 -1.27 8.06 -6.90
C ASP A 62 -2.25 8.04 -5.71
N ALA A 63 -2.82 6.87 -5.40
CA ALA A 63 -3.73 6.75 -4.26
C ALA A 63 -3.02 7.04 -2.92
N LEU A 64 -1.81 6.52 -2.73
CA LEU A 64 -1.01 6.79 -1.53
C LEU A 64 -0.63 8.27 -1.44
N HIS A 65 -0.27 8.90 -2.55
CA HIS A 65 0.02 10.33 -2.59
C HIS A 65 -1.19 11.19 -2.21
N LYS A 66 -2.37 10.84 -2.70
CA LYS A 66 -3.63 11.52 -2.35
C LYS A 66 -3.94 11.35 -0.87
N LEU A 67 -3.89 10.11 -0.37
CA LEU A 67 -4.17 9.82 1.04
C LEU A 67 -3.20 10.53 1.97
N SER A 68 -1.90 10.39 1.74
CA SER A 68 -0.89 11.03 2.60
C SER A 68 -0.97 12.57 2.56
N SER A 69 -1.27 13.17 1.38
CA SER A 69 -1.47 14.62 1.28
C SER A 69 -2.70 15.10 2.04
N THR A 70 -3.81 14.36 1.98
CA THR A 70 -5.03 14.66 2.73
C THR A 70 -4.76 14.61 4.23
N LEU A 71 -4.10 13.56 4.71
CA LEU A 71 -3.79 13.41 6.14
C LEU A 71 -2.90 14.53 6.68
N VAL A 72 -1.84 14.86 5.95
CA VAL A 72 -0.92 15.96 6.35
C VAL A 72 -1.61 17.32 6.31
N LYS A 73 -2.53 17.52 5.36
CA LYS A 73 -3.28 18.78 5.24
C LYS A 73 -4.32 18.96 6.33
N GLU A 74 -5.00 17.88 6.73
CA GLU A 74 -6.10 17.92 7.70
C GLU A 74 -5.63 17.83 9.16
N ASN A 75 -4.38 17.40 9.42
CA ASN A 75 -3.91 17.11 10.78
C ASN A 75 -2.57 17.80 11.08
N GLN A 76 -2.41 18.32 12.30
CA GLN A 76 -1.16 18.87 12.81
C GLN A 76 -0.25 17.78 13.40
N ILE A 77 -0.85 16.78 14.04
CA ILE A 77 -0.16 15.64 14.65
C ILE A 77 -0.76 14.37 14.05
N ILE A 78 0.09 13.47 13.57
CA ILE A 78 -0.31 12.19 12.96
C ILE A 78 0.36 11.08 13.75
N CYS A 79 -0.44 10.30 14.49
CA CYS A 79 0.05 9.13 15.20
C CYS A 79 -0.01 7.91 14.29
N VAL A 80 1.10 7.19 14.16
CA VAL A 80 1.20 5.99 13.33
C VAL A 80 1.80 4.84 14.14
N GLU A 81 1.31 3.64 13.92
CA GLU A 81 1.84 2.44 14.52
C GLU A 81 3.14 2.02 13.83
N ASP A 82 4.18 1.66 14.59
CA ASP A 82 5.43 1.14 14.04
C ASP A 82 5.26 -0.34 13.69
N LEU A 83 4.72 -0.59 12.49
CA LEU A 83 4.39 -1.94 12.02
C LEU A 83 5.63 -2.67 11.50
N ASN A 84 5.89 -3.87 12.01
CA ASN A 84 6.87 -4.79 11.43
C ASN A 84 6.34 -5.39 10.11
N VAL A 85 6.32 -4.58 9.05
CA VAL A 85 5.82 -4.99 7.73
C VAL A 85 6.56 -6.21 7.18
N LYS A 86 7.87 -6.33 7.45
CA LYS A 86 8.66 -7.50 7.02
C LYS A 86 8.16 -8.79 7.68
N GLY A 87 7.92 -8.78 8.98
CA GLY A 87 7.35 -9.92 9.70
C GLY A 87 5.92 -10.24 9.25
N MET A 88 5.11 -9.22 9.00
CA MET A 88 3.73 -9.42 8.51
C MET A 88 3.68 -10.09 7.14
N VAL A 89 4.61 -9.81 6.25
CA VAL A 89 4.68 -10.43 4.90
C VAL A 89 5.08 -11.90 4.96
N CYS A 90 5.71 -12.36 6.04
CA CYS A 90 6.00 -13.79 6.24
C CYS A 90 4.72 -14.65 6.38
N ASN A 91 3.58 -14.05 6.73
CA ASN A 91 2.30 -14.75 6.70
C ASN A 91 1.78 -14.86 5.26
N HIS A 92 1.92 -16.04 4.66
CA HIS A 92 1.58 -16.30 3.26
C HIS A 92 0.14 -15.92 2.88
N ASN A 93 -0.82 -16.09 3.79
CA ASN A 93 -2.23 -15.75 3.56
C ASN A 93 -2.44 -14.23 3.42
N LEU A 94 -1.62 -13.44 4.06
CA LEU A 94 -1.75 -11.99 4.17
C LEU A 94 -0.73 -11.23 3.31
N ALA A 95 0.38 -11.87 2.95
CA ALA A 95 1.52 -11.27 2.26
C ALA A 95 1.11 -10.47 1.01
N LYS A 96 0.19 -11.01 0.21
CA LYS A 96 -0.32 -10.37 -0.99
C LYS A 96 -1.08 -9.06 -0.68
N SER A 97 -1.95 -9.08 0.31
CA SER A 97 -2.74 -7.91 0.72
C SER A 97 -1.88 -6.84 1.38
N ILE A 98 -0.90 -7.25 2.20
CA ILE A 98 0.05 -6.35 2.86
C ILE A 98 0.97 -5.69 1.82
N SER A 99 1.48 -6.47 0.87
CA SER A 99 2.30 -5.94 -0.24
C SER A 99 1.51 -5.00 -1.15
N ASP A 100 0.22 -5.28 -1.37
CA ASP A 100 -0.65 -4.40 -2.15
C ASP A 100 -0.97 -3.09 -1.43
N ALA A 101 -1.05 -3.11 -0.12
CA ALA A 101 -1.23 -1.90 0.70
C ALA A 101 -0.01 -0.97 0.68
N SER A 102 1.19 -1.50 0.41
CA SER A 102 2.45 -0.73 0.29
C SER A 102 2.74 0.19 1.48
N TRP A 103 2.61 -0.34 2.70
CA TRP A 103 2.78 0.39 3.96
C TRP A 103 4.09 1.17 4.05
N GLY A 104 5.22 0.59 3.65
CA GLY A 104 6.52 1.26 3.69
C GLY A 104 6.55 2.52 2.83
N GLU A 105 5.96 2.48 1.64
CA GLU A 105 5.87 3.67 0.76
C GLU A 105 4.90 4.71 1.33
N PHE A 106 3.81 4.28 1.97
CA PHE A 106 2.89 5.19 2.64
C PHE A 106 3.56 5.95 3.79
N PHE A 107 4.28 5.26 4.68
CA PHE A 107 5.02 5.90 5.78
C PHE A 107 6.11 6.83 5.25
N ARG A 108 6.85 6.43 4.23
CA ARG A 108 7.83 7.31 3.59
C ARG A 108 7.19 8.60 3.08
N GLN A 109 5.99 8.50 2.48
CA GLN A 109 5.27 9.67 1.98
C GLN A 109 4.72 10.56 3.10
N LEU A 110 4.26 9.99 4.19
CA LEU A 110 3.84 10.75 5.36
C LEU A 110 5.02 11.52 5.97
N ASP A 111 6.14 10.86 6.16
CA ASP A 111 7.32 11.40 6.81
C ASP A 111 7.83 12.67 6.09
N TYR A 112 8.17 12.59 4.80
CA TYR A 112 8.68 13.76 4.09
C TYR A 112 7.64 14.86 3.89
N LYS A 113 6.35 14.50 3.67
CA LYS A 113 5.31 15.52 3.51
C LYS A 113 4.99 16.24 4.81
N SER A 114 5.01 15.52 5.93
CA SER A 114 4.83 16.12 7.25
C SER A 114 5.97 17.09 7.57
N SER A 115 7.22 16.70 7.25
CA SER A 115 8.38 17.58 7.39
C SER A 115 8.23 18.86 6.56
N TRP A 116 7.79 18.76 5.30
CA TRP A 116 7.57 19.93 4.44
C TRP A 116 6.44 20.84 4.92
N ALA A 117 5.42 20.28 5.55
CA ALA A 117 4.26 21.02 6.04
C ALA A 117 4.38 21.42 7.52
N GLU A 118 5.55 21.21 8.15
CA GLU A 118 5.79 21.47 9.57
C GLU A 118 4.78 20.74 10.48
N ARG A 119 4.46 19.48 10.11
CA ARG A 119 3.56 18.59 10.87
C ARG A 119 4.38 17.54 11.63
N VAL A 120 3.82 17.08 12.74
CA VAL A 120 4.49 16.11 13.60
C VAL A 120 3.93 14.70 13.31
N VAL A 121 4.83 13.74 13.02
CA VAL A 121 4.50 12.31 12.95
C VAL A 121 5.05 11.63 14.18
N VAL A 122 4.16 11.06 14.99
CA VAL A 122 4.50 10.31 16.20
C VAL A 122 4.37 8.82 15.90
N LYS A 123 5.46 8.07 16.10
CA LYS A 123 5.44 6.60 15.99
C LYS A 123 5.08 5.98 17.34
N ILE A 124 4.04 5.18 17.36
CA ILE A 124 3.62 4.44 18.54
C ILE A 124 4.35 3.09 18.53
N PRO A 125 4.93 2.63 19.66
CA PRO A 125 5.61 1.33 19.73
C PRO A 125 4.72 0.17 19.28
N THR A 126 5.33 -0.83 18.63
CA THR A 126 4.63 -2.00 18.02
C THR A 126 3.74 -2.77 18.99
N PHE A 127 4.09 -2.78 20.28
CA PHE A 127 3.35 -3.52 21.33
C PHE A 127 2.49 -2.62 22.23
N TYR A 128 2.25 -1.38 21.80
CA TYR A 128 1.34 -0.51 22.55
C TYR A 128 -0.11 -1.03 22.47
N PRO A 129 -0.78 -1.27 23.59
CA PRO A 129 -2.11 -1.92 23.60
C PRO A 129 -3.25 -0.97 23.21
N SER A 130 -3.11 -0.29 22.07
CA SER A 130 -4.05 0.72 21.57
C SER A 130 -5.49 0.24 21.40
N SER A 131 -5.69 -1.05 21.15
CA SER A 131 -7.01 -1.66 21.00
C SER A 131 -7.59 -2.20 22.32
N GLN A 132 -6.79 -2.28 23.37
CA GLN A 132 -7.18 -2.81 24.68
C GLN A 132 -7.38 -1.72 25.73
N THR A 133 -6.83 -0.53 25.48
CA THR A 133 -6.92 0.59 26.40
C THR A 133 -8.12 1.46 26.08
N CYS A 134 -9.00 1.67 27.04
CA CYS A 134 -10.13 2.58 26.88
C CYS A 134 -9.64 4.03 26.74
N SER A 135 -10.05 4.72 25.68
CA SER A 135 -9.67 6.13 25.46
C SER A 135 -10.24 7.11 26.49
N CYS A 136 -11.24 6.68 27.27
CA CYS A 136 -11.89 7.53 28.27
C CYS A 136 -11.29 7.35 29.67
N CYS A 137 -11.03 6.11 30.11
CA CYS A 137 -10.59 5.82 31.48
C CYS A 137 -9.20 5.18 31.58
N GLY A 138 -8.55 4.88 30.46
CA GLY A 138 -7.21 4.29 30.42
C GLY A 138 -7.13 2.82 30.84
N TYR A 139 -8.28 2.14 31.07
CA TYR A 139 -8.35 0.73 31.50
C TYR A 139 -8.28 -0.21 30.31
#